data_7fdd6a7dd1caabff15aead27b4950537
#
_entry.id   7fdd6a7dd1caabff15aead27b4950537
#
_cell.length_a   1.000
_cell.length_b   1.000
_cell.length_c   1.000
_cell.angle_alpha   90.00
_cell.angle_beta   90.00
_cell.angle_gamma   90.00
#
_symmetry.space_group_name_H-M   'P 1'
#
loop_
_entity.id
_entity.type
_entity.pdbx_description
1 polymer ?
#
loop_
_entity_poly.entity_id
_entity_poly.type
_entity_poly.pdbx_seq_one_letter_code
_entity_poly.pdbx_strand_id
1 'polypeptide(L)'
;MNRFLKISLLIVGVIVIMLGMEVKHRMDIYNQIKQVELKNAHSKEVIEMYEQELISMDPQALTDEGIIKSYTIDSDSLFINPMGGFSIHLIINDDPDTYLRVSFGRYDWERNLEVSSIYLSEKLEKLMEGK
;
A
#
# COMPACT_ATOMS: atom_id res chain seq x y z
N MET A 1 4.92 25.30 47.03
CA MET A 1 4.08 25.25 45.82
C MET A 1 2.62 25.36 46.22
N ASN A 2 1.89 26.25 45.57
CA ASN A 2 0.49 26.51 45.86
C ASN A 2 -0.35 25.26 45.52
N ARG A 3 -1.40 25.02 46.33
CA ARG A 3 -2.31 23.88 46.17
C ARG A 3 -2.94 23.82 44.76
N PHE A 4 -3.30 24.98 44.25
CA PHE A 4 -3.85 25.13 42.89
C PHE A 4 -2.85 24.74 41.79
N LEU A 5 -1.57 25.11 41.98
CA LEU A 5 -0.53 24.78 41.03
C LEU A 5 -0.26 23.25 40.99
N LYS A 6 -0.29 22.58 42.12
CA LYS A 6 -0.15 21.12 42.22
C LYS A 6 -1.29 20.40 41.50
N ILE A 7 -2.53 20.86 41.70
CA ILE A 7 -3.72 20.29 41.06
C ILE A 7 -3.65 20.52 39.55
N SER A 8 -3.27 21.72 39.12
CA SER A 8 -3.12 22.07 37.72
C SER A 8 -2.06 21.17 37.01
N LEU A 9 -0.92 20.96 37.64
CA LEU A 9 0.13 20.09 37.12
C LEU A 9 -0.32 18.64 37.02
N LEU A 10 -1.12 18.16 37.97
CA LEU A 10 -1.69 16.83 37.96
C LEU A 10 -2.66 16.65 36.78
N ILE A 11 -3.54 17.63 36.56
CA ILE A 11 -4.49 17.61 35.44
C ILE A 11 -3.76 17.60 34.10
N VAL A 12 -2.73 18.44 33.93
CA VAL A 12 -1.92 18.48 32.71
C VAL A 12 -1.24 17.14 32.48
N GLY A 13 -0.67 16.54 33.55
CA GLY A 13 -0.05 15.22 33.45
C GLY A 13 -1.01 14.13 32.97
N VAL A 14 -2.23 14.11 33.49
CA VAL A 14 -3.27 13.15 33.09
C VAL A 14 -3.65 13.36 31.62
N ILE A 15 -3.82 14.59 31.17
CA ILE A 15 -4.14 14.91 29.78
C ILE A 15 -3.03 14.42 28.84
N VAL A 16 -1.77 14.67 29.19
CA VAL A 16 -0.62 14.21 28.38
C VAL A 16 -0.59 12.68 28.28
N ILE A 17 -0.84 11.98 29.37
CA ILE A 17 -0.90 10.51 29.38
C ILE A 17 -2.04 10.01 28.49
N MET A 18 -3.23 10.60 28.60
CA MET A 18 -4.39 10.22 27.77
C MET A 18 -4.13 10.43 26.29
N LEU A 19 -3.54 11.56 25.92
CA LEU A 19 -3.17 11.83 24.51
C LEU A 19 -2.11 10.84 24.00
N GLY A 20 -1.12 10.52 24.82
CA GLY A 20 -0.10 9.52 24.47
C GLY A 20 -0.70 8.14 24.25
N MET A 21 -1.63 7.72 25.10
CA MET A 21 -2.34 6.45 24.96
C MET A 21 -3.20 6.40 23.70
N GLU A 22 -3.87 7.48 23.35
CA GLU A 22 -4.69 7.56 22.14
C GLU A 22 -3.82 7.47 20.88
N VAL A 23 -2.70 8.18 20.83
CA VAL A 23 -1.75 8.11 19.72
C VAL A 23 -1.22 6.69 19.55
N LYS A 24 -0.81 6.04 20.65
CA LYS A 24 -0.35 4.65 20.63
C LYS A 24 -1.43 3.72 20.08
N HIS A 25 -2.67 3.87 20.54
CA HIS A 25 -3.79 3.04 20.09
C HIS A 25 -4.02 3.18 18.57
N ARG A 26 -4.00 4.40 18.05
CA ARG A 26 -4.13 4.67 16.61
C ARG A 26 -2.99 4.06 15.81
N MET A 27 -1.75 4.15 16.31
CA MET A 27 -0.59 3.53 15.68
C MET A 27 -0.68 2.01 15.66
N ASP A 28 -1.18 1.40 16.75
CA ASP A 28 -1.35 -0.05 16.84
C ASP A 28 -2.40 -0.53 15.83
N ILE A 29 -3.51 0.18 15.69
CA ILE A 29 -4.55 -0.12 14.68
C ILE A 29 -3.98 0.00 13.27
N TYR A 30 -3.26 1.08 12.98
CA TYR A 30 -2.63 1.29 11.69
C TYR A 30 -1.67 0.15 11.35
N ASN A 31 -0.83 -0.26 12.30
CA ASN A 31 0.11 -1.34 12.11
C ASN A 31 -0.59 -2.69 11.86
N GLN A 32 -1.70 -2.95 12.54
CA GLN A 32 -2.52 -4.14 12.31
C GLN A 32 -3.10 -4.15 10.90
N ILE A 33 -3.66 -3.03 10.47
CA ILE A 33 -4.20 -2.87 9.10
C ILE A 33 -3.08 -3.07 8.07
N LYS A 34 -1.93 -2.47 8.31
CA LYS A 34 -0.77 -2.59 7.43
C LYS A 34 -0.34 -4.05 7.27
N GLN A 35 -0.30 -4.82 8.36
CA GLN A 35 0.06 -6.25 8.30
C GLN A 35 -0.96 -7.07 7.51
N VAL A 36 -2.25 -6.80 7.69
CA VAL A 36 -3.31 -7.46 6.93
C VAL A 36 -3.20 -7.14 5.44
N GLU A 37 -3.00 -5.87 5.09
CA GLU A 37 -2.89 -5.46 3.70
C GLU A 37 -1.59 -5.96 3.05
N LEU A 38 -0.49 -6.05 3.79
CA LEU A 38 0.73 -6.70 3.30
C LEU A 38 0.49 -8.16 2.96
N LYS A 39 -0.22 -8.87 3.82
CA LYS A 39 -0.59 -10.26 3.56
C LYS A 39 -1.47 -10.37 2.31
N ASN A 40 -2.45 -9.49 2.17
CA ASN A 40 -3.31 -9.44 1.00
C ASN A 40 -2.51 -9.14 -0.27
N ALA A 41 -1.56 -8.22 -0.21
CA ALA A 41 -0.71 -7.85 -1.33
C ALA A 41 0.14 -9.01 -1.87
N HIS A 42 0.42 -10.01 -1.04
CA HIS A 42 1.15 -11.22 -1.39
C HIS A 42 0.25 -12.45 -1.56
N SER A 43 -1.07 -12.29 -1.48
CA SER A 43 -2.02 -13.40 -1.65
C SER A 43 -2.07 -13.88 -3.09
N LYS A 44 -2.43 -15.15 -3.27
CA LYS A 44 -2.56 -15.75 -4.59
C LYS A 44 -3.56 -15.00 -5.47
N GLU A 45 -4.70 -14.62 -4.91
CA GLU A 45 -5.74 -13.88 -5.65
C GLU A 45 -5.22 -12.53 -6.17
N VAL A 46 -4.51 -11.80 -5.32
CA VAL A 46 -3.97 -10.48 -5.69
C VAL A 46 -2.82 -10.63 -6.67
N ILE A 47 -1.96 -11.63 -6.51
CA ILE A 47 -0.90 -11.93 -7.49
C ILE A 47 -1.49 -12.20 -8.87
N GLU A 48 -2.56 -12.96 -8.95
CA GLU A 48 -3.27 -13.20 -10.22
C GLU A 48 -3.77 -11.88 -10.85
N MET A 49 -4.25 -10.95 -10.02
CA MET A 49 -4.68 -9.62 -10.48
C MET A 49 -3.49 -8.81 -11.03
N TYR A 50 -2.34 -8.84 -10.36
CA TYR A 50 -1.13 -8.18 -10.88
C TYR A 50 -0.75 -8.72 -12.26
N GLU A 51 -0.71 -10.03 -12.38
CA GLU A 51 -0.30 -10.68 -13.63
C GLU A 51 -1.28 -10.43 -14.77
N GLN A 52 -2.58 -10.38 -14.46
CA GLN A 52 -3.61 -9.99 -15.45
C GLN A 52 -3.39 -8.57 -15.96
N GLU A 53 -3.05 -7.64 -15.08
CA GLU A 53 -2.75 -6.26 -15.49
C GLU A 53 -1.51 -6.19 -16.36
N LEU A 54 -0.44 -6.92 -16.00
CA LEU A 54 0.79 -6.96 -16.77
C LEU A 54 0.56 -7.57 -18.16
N ILE A 55 -0.20 -8.65 -18.25
CA ILE A 55 -0.54 -9.32 -19.52
C ILE A 55 -1.45 -8.44 -20.37
N SER A 56 -2.34 -7.69 -19.74
CA SER A 56 -3.20 -6.71 -20.43
C SER A 56 -2.38 -5.62 -21.13
N MET A 57 -1.28 -5.20 -20.49
CA MET A 57 -0.37 -4.18 -21.04
C MET A 57 0.58 -4.75 -22.09
N ASP A 58 1.05 -5.97 -21.87
CA ASP A 58 2.01 -6.66 -22.72
C ASP A 58 1.59 -8.14 -22.82
N PRO A 59 0.99 -8.57 -23.95
CA PRO A 59 0.54 -9.95 -24.11
C PRO A 59 1.64 -11.01 -23.96
N GLN A 60 2.91 -10.62 -24.13
CA GLN A 60 4.07 -11.49 -23.93
C GLN A 60 4.70 -11.31 -22.54
N ALA A 61 4.03 -10.57 -21.62
CA ALA A 61 4.54 -10.32 -20.28
C ALA A 61 4.91 -11.62 -19.56
N LEU A 62 5.96 -11.56 -18.78
CA LEU A 62 6.49 -12.66 -17.98
C LEU A 62 7.07 -13.82 -18.83
N THR A 63 7.40 -13.52 -20.08
CA THR A 63 8.14 -14.44 -20.98
C THR A 63 9.40 -13.73 -21.48
N ASP A 64 10.32 -14.50 -22.04
CA ASP A 64 11.57 -13.96 -22.60
C ASP A 64 11.32 -12.99 -23.77
N GLU A 65 10.20 -13.12 -24.44
CA GLU A 65 9.82 -12.29 -25.59
C GLU A 65 9.10 -11.01 -25.20
N GLY A 66 8.68 -10.90 -23.95
CA GLY A 66 7.97 -9.73 -23.47
C GLY A 66 8.86 -8.53 -23.17
N ILE A 67 8.27 -7.35 -23.20
CA ILE A 67 8.89 -6.12 -22.70
C ILE A 67 8.97 -6.18 -21.18
N ILE A 68 7.88 -6.62 -20.54
CA ILE A 68 7.83 -6.92 -19.11
C ILE A 68 8.26 -8.37 -18.92
N LYS A 69 9.49 -8.58 -18.46
CA LYS A 69 10.04 -9.94 -18.29
C LYS A 69 9.82 -10.50 -16.90
N SER A 70 9.88 -9.63 -15.90
CA SER A 70 9.73 -10.01 -14.50
C SER A 70 9.18 -8.85 -13.68
N TYR A 71 8.67 -9.16 -12.50
CA TYR A 71 8.27 -8.15 -11.53
C TYR A 71 8.57 -8.61 -10.12
N THR A 72 8.73 -7.64 -9.23
CA THR A 72 8.89 -7.87 -7.79
C THR A 72 7.91 -6.97 -7.05
N ILE A 73 7.25 -7.50 -6.03
CA ILE A 73 6.35 -6.70 -5.19
C ILE A 73 7.20 -5.91 -4.20
N ASP A 74 7.11 -4.59 -4.27
CA ASP A 74 7.80 -3.70 -3.33
C ASP A 74 6.94 -3.49 -2.08
N SER A 75 7.16 -4.30 -1.07
CA SER A 75 6.39 -4.27 0.18
C SER A 75 6.54 -2.94 0.92
N ASP A 76 7.68 -2.27 0.78
CA ASP A 76 7.93 -0.97 1.43
C ASP A 76 7.12 0.16 0.80
N SER A 77 6.63 -0.02 -0.42
CA SER A 77 5.80 0.95 -1.12
C SER A 77 4.33 0.92 -0.71
N LEU A 78 3.93 -0.03 0.13
CA LEU A 78 2.53 -0.19 0.52
C LEU A 78 1.96 1.10 1.11
N PHE A 79 0.87 1.57 0.54
CA PHE A 79 0.11 2.71 1.03
C PHE A 79 -1.31 2.26 1.35
N ILE A 80 -1.73 2.51 2.60
CA ILE A 80 -3.09 2.19 3.06
C ILE A 80 -4.03 3.31 2.63
N ASN A 81 -5.08 2.94 1.88
CA ASN A 81 -6.11 3.90 1.49
C ASN A 81 -7.10 4.08 2.64
N PRO A 82 -7.32 5.32 3.14
CA PRO A 82 -8.29 5.58 4.20
C PRO A 82 -9.72 5.15 3.85
N MET A 83 -10.05 5.10 2.56
CA MET A 83 -11.37 4.68 2.06
C MET A 83 -11.52 3.17 1.93
N GLY A 84 -10.48 2.41 2.26
CA GLY A 84 -10.40 0.96 2.10
C GLY A 84 -9.51 0.55 0.94
N GLY A 85 -8.80 -0.56 1.12
CA GLY A 85 -7.85 -1.03 0.14
C GLY A 85 -6.46 -0.47 0.32
N PHE A 86 -5.62 -0.66 -0.67
CA PHE A 86 -4.21 -0.26 -0.62
C PHE A 86 -3.65 -0.02 -2.03
N SER A 87 -2.51 0.63 -2.09
CA SER A 87 -1.70 0.75 -3.30
C SER A 87 -0.34 0.13 -3.06
N ILE A 88 0.25 -0.45 -4.10
CA ILE A 88 1.58 -1.06 -4.02
C ILE A 88 2.30 -0.92 -5.36
N HIS A 89 3.62 -0.86 -5.31
CA HIS A 89 4.44 -0.83 -6.52
C HIS A 89 4.90 -2.24 -6.91
N LEU A 90 4.80 -2.54 -8.18
CA LEU A 90 5.45 -3.68 -8.81
C LEU A 90 6.69 -3.16 -9.54
N ILE A 91 7.86 -3.59 -9.10
CA ILE A 91 9.13 -3.23 -9.73
C ILE A 91 9.32 -4.13 -10.95
N ILE A 92 9.45 -3.54 -12.12
CA ILE A 92 9.50 -4.23 -13.40
C ILE A 92 10.96 -4.42 -13.84
N ASN A 93 11.30 -5.62 -14.29
CA ASN A 93 12.62 -5.96 -14.82
C ASN A 93 13.79 -5.58 -13.89
N ASP A 94 13.58 -5.72 -12.58
CA ASP A 94 14.61 -5.43 -11.56
C ASP A 94 15.11 -3.97 -11.54
N ASP A 95 14.38 -3.05 -12.17
CA ASP A 95 14.72 -1.62 -12.20
C ASP A 95 13.77 -0.83 -11.29
N PRO A 96 14.24 -0.32 -10.14
CA PRO A 96 13.38 0.42 -9.19
C PRO A 96 12.68 1.65 -9.77
N ASP A 97 13.22 2.23 -10.84
CA ASP A 97 12.62 3.39 -11.51
C ASP A 97 11.54 2.99 -12.52
N THR A 98 11.48 1.70 -12.85
CA THR A 98 10.48 1.13 -13.76
C THR A 98 9.47 0.35 -12.92
N TYR A 99 8.34 0.99 -12.60
CA TYR A 99 7.34 0.37 -11.74
C TYR A 99 5.92 0.63 -12.21
N LEU A 100 5.05 -0.27 -11.83
CA LEU A 100 3.61 -0.15 -11.97
C LEU A 100 3.01 -0.02 -10.57
N ARG A 101 2.29 1.07 -10.30
CA ARG A 101 1.51 1.19 -9.07
C ARG A 101 0.13 0.64 -9.32
N VAL A 102 -0.25 -0.37 -8.55
CA VAL A 102 -1.58 -0.95 -8.59
C VAL A 102 -2.32 -0.52 -7.34
N SER A 103 -3.49 0.07 -7.52
CA SER A 103 -4.36 0.49 -6.42
C SER A 103 -5.57 -0.42 -6.36
N PHE A 104 -5.91 -0.86 -5.17
CA PHE A 104 -7.05 -1.73 -4.90
C PHE A 104 -8.07 -0.99 -4.05
N GLY A 105 -9.34 -1.26 -4.33
CA GLY A 105 -10.45 -0.79 -3.52
C GLY A 105 -11.36 -1.94 -3.12
N ARG A 106 -12.24 -1.69 -2.15
CA ARG A 106 -13.29 -2.63 -1.74
C ARG A 106 -14.62 -1.96 -1.99
N TYR A 107 -15.32 -2.42 -3.02
CA TYR A 107 -16.55 -1.78 -3.51
C TYR A 107 -17.83 -2.52 -3.13
N ASP A 108 -17.70 -3.71 -2.56
CA ASP A 108 -18.85 -4.52 -2.18
C ASP A 108 -18.94 -4.77 -0.67
N TRP A 109 -20.08 -5.32 -0.26
CA TRP A 109 -20.34 -5.65 1.13
C TRP A 109 -19.47 -6.82 1.64
N GLU A 110 -19.00 -7.66 0.72
CA GLU A 110 -18.12 -8.79 1.01
C GLU A 110 -16.67 -8.36 1.17
N ARG A 111 -16.37 -7.09 0.88
CA ARG A 111 -15.05 -6.49 0.98
C ARG A 111 -13.99 -7.14 0.08
N ASN A 112 -14.43 -7.64 -1.07
CA ASN A 112 -13.51 -8.16 -2.07
C ASN A 112 -12.65 -7.03 -2.66
N LEU A 113 -11.38 -7.33 -2.87
CA LEU A 113 -10.45 -6.38 -3.49
C LEU A 113 -10.66 -6.37 -5.00
N GLU A 114 -10.69 -5.18 -5.57
CA GLU A 114 -10.73 -4.97 -7.01
C GLU A 114 -9.68 -3.92 -7.39
N VAL A 115 -9.09 -4.06 -8.56
CA VAL A 115 -8.17 -3.05 -9.08
C VAL A 115 -8.98 -1.79 -9.39
N SER A 116 -8.67 -0.70 -8.70
CA SER A 116 -9.33 0.58 -8.86
C SER A 116 -8.64 1.49 -9.87
N SER A 117 -7.30 1.43 -9.92
CA SER A 117 -6.50 2.20 -10.87
C SER A 117 -5.10 1.62 -10.98
N ILE A 118 -4.44 1.94 -12.08
CA ILE A 118 -3.03 1.64 -12.28
C ILE A 118 -2.31 2.94 -12.67
N TYR A 119 -1.04 3.04 -12.28
CA TYR A 119 -0.19 4.15 -12.64
C TYR A 119 1.17 3.60 -13.07
N LEU A 120 1.63 4.00 -14.26
CA LEU A 120 2.93 3.62 -14.77
C LEU A 120 3.95 4.70 -14.44
N SER A 121 5.14 4.30 -13.98
CA SER A 121 6.25 5.25 -13.88
C SER A 121 6.59 5.78 -15.28
N GLU A 122 7.18 6.96 -15.35
CA GLU A 122 7.57 7.56 -16.63
C GLU A 122 8.44 6.63 -17.45
N LYS A 123 9.37 5.93 -16.79
CA LYS A 123 10.29 4.99 -17.43
C LYS A 123 9.55 3.76 -17.99
N LEU A 124 8.57 3.24 -17.25
CA LEU A 124 7.74 2.14 -17.74
C LEU A 124 6.87 2.57 -18.92
N GLU A 125 6.28 3.76 -18.83
CA GLU A 125 5.47 4.31 -19.90
C GLU A 125 6.27 4.43 -21.21
N LYS A 126 7.49 4.95 -21.13
CA LYS A 126 8.39 5.04 -22.28
C LYS A 126 8.78 3.67 -22.83
N LEU A 127 9.02 2.73 -21.94
CA LEU A 127 9.34 1.36 -22.32
C LEU A 127 8.19 0.70 -23.11
N MET A 128 6.95 0.95 -22.67
CA MET A 128 5.76 0.40 -23.33
C MET A 128 5.45 1.11 -24.66
N GLU A 129 5.78 2.39 -24.80
CA GLU A 129 5.61 3.15 -26.05
C GLU A 129 6.52 2.65 -27.16
N GLY A 130 7.67 2.05 -26.84
CA GLY A 130 8.60 1.48 -27.80
C GLY A 130 8.15 0.15 -28.42
N LYS A 131 6.91 -0.23 -28.17
CA LYS A 131 6.31 -1.50 -28.53
C LYS A 131 5.97 -1.62 -30.02
#